data_3a7debdf29fc4febf1cac9eec1214090
#
_entry.id   3a7debdf29fc4febf1cac9eec1214090
#
_cell.length_a   1.000
_cell.length_b   1.000
_cell.length_c   1.000
_cell.angle_alpha   90.00
_cell.angle_beta   90.00
_cell.angle_gamma   90.00
#
_symmetry.space_group_name_H-M   'P 1'
#
loop_
_entity.id
_entity.type
_entity.pdbx_description
1 polymer ?
#
loop_
_entity_poly.entity_id
_entity_poly.type
_entity_poly.pdbx_seq_one_letter_code
_entity_poly.pdbx_strand_id
1 'polypeptide(L)'
;PVPVNIRIISASHHALEQRVEQGRFRADLFYRLQGARISLPALRHRDDLDWLIAKLLGNRASLTVAARQRLHQHEWPGNLRELSNALEYAVAMSDGGEITVQDLPETLTGPAEPASFQTDIPPEAALLLQSLRAARWNHSAVARQMGISRMTLYRRMQRYGIQSPNTAPDRGAEGE
;
A
#
# COMPACT_ATOMS: atom_id res chain seq x y z
N PRO A 1 -43.29 -18.87 20.83
CA PRO A 1 -42.37 -18.87 19.69
C PRO A 1 -43.03 -18.27 18.48
N VAL A 2 -42.37 -17.27 17.84
CA VAL A 2 -42.83 -16.68 16.58
C VAL A 2 -42.07 -17.37 15.47
N PRO A 3 -42.74 -17.98 14.47
CA PRO A 3 -42.06 -18.57 13.33
C PRO A 3 -41.41 -17.45 12.49
N VAL A 4 -40.12 -17.60 12.21
CA VAL A 4 -39.36 -16.65 11.37
C VAL A 4 -38.78 -17.40 10.18
N ASN A 5 -38.87 -16.80 8.99
CA ASN A 5 -38.22 -17.31 7.80
C ASN A 5 -36.97 -16.49 7.54
N ILE A 6 -35.82 -17.00 7.99
CA ILE A 6 -34.52 -16.32 7.86
C ILE A 6 -33.51 -17.21 7.20
N ARG A 7 -32.57 -16.58 6.47
CA ARG A 7 -31.34 -17.21 5.98
C ARG A 7 -30.16 -16.71 6.81
N ILE A 8 -29.40 -17.64 7.39
CA ILE A 8 -28.22 -17.31 8.18
C ILE A 8 -26.97 -17.51 7.33
N ILE A 9 -26.11 -16.48 7.29
CA ILE A 9 -24.77 -16.55 6.73
C ILE A 9 -23.81 -16.20 7.86
N SER A 10 -22.87 -17.09 8.16
CA SER A 10 -21.84 -16.88 9.18
C SER A 10 -20.46 -16.96 8.57
N ALA A 11 -19.50 -16.24 9.14
CA ALA A 11 -18.10 -16.30 8.75
C ALA A 11 -17.22 -16.38 10.00
N SER A 12 -16.14 -17.13 9.91
CA SER A 12 -15.14 -17.25 10.97
C SER A 12 -13.75 -17.48 10.33
N HIS A 13 -12.72 -16.91 10.94
CA HIS A 13 -11.32 -17.21 10.61
C HIS A 13 -10.75 -18.36 11.44
N HIS A 14 -11.57 -18.95 12.35
CA HIS A 14 -11.18 -20.07 13.18
C HIS A 14 -11.61 -21.40 12.58
N ALA A 15 -10.80 -22.44 12.77
CA ALA A 15 -11.20 -23.81 12.55
C ALA A 15 -12.21 -24.20 13.65
N LEU A 16 -13.52 -24.10 13.34
CA LEU A 16 -14.59 -24.31 14.33
C LEU A 16 -14.59 -25.73 14.86
N GLU A 17 -14.21 -26.73 14.06
CA GLU A 17 -14.07 -28.13 14.49
C GLU A 17 -13.11 -28.26 15.67
N GLN A 18 -11.91 -27.67 15.54
CA GLN A 18 -10.92 -27.69 16.63
C GLN A 18 -11.41 -26.97 17.88
N ARG A 19 -12.23 -25.91 17.70
CA ARG A 19 -12.82 -25.22 18.84
C ARG A 19 -13.90 -26.03 19.53
N VAL A 20 -14.65 -26.86 18.80
CA VAL A 20 -15.59 -27.81 19.36
C VAL A 20 -14.85 -28.88 20.18
N GLU A 21 -13.79 -29.48 19.63
CA GLU A 21 -12.94 -30.45 20.32
C GLU A 21 -12.33 -29.89 21.62
N GLN A 22 -11.94 -28.61 21.59
CA GLN A 22 -11.40 -27.89 22.76
C GLN A 22 -12.49 -27.44 23.77
N GLY A 23 -13.75 -27.71 23.51
CA GLY A 23 -14.87 -27.24 24.33
C GLY A 23 -15.12 -25.73 24.30
N ARG A 24 -14.47 -25.02 23.33
CA ARG A 24 -14.59 -23.56 23.17
C ARG A 24 -15.70 -23.12 22.23
N PHE A 25 -16.35 -24.07 21.58
CA PHE A 25 -17.52 -23.84 20.73
C PHE A 25 -18.49 -24.98 20.88
N ARG A 26 -19.78 -24.67 20.97
CA ARG A 26 -20.83 -25.69 21.19
C ARG A 26 -21.00 -26.55 19.95
N ALA A 27 -20.98 -27.87 20.13
CA ALA A 27 -21.16 -28.83 19.05
C ALA A 27 -22.55 -28.73 18.38
N ASP A 28 -23.61 -28.56 19.19
CA ASP A 28 -24.99 -28.43 18.69
C ASP A 28 -25.12 -27.18 17.76
N LEU A 29 -24.54 -26.08 18.13
CA LEU A 29 -24.55 -24.86 17.31
C LEU A 29 -23.72 -25.05 16.05
N PHE A 30 -22.56 -25.70 16.15
CA PHE A 30 -21.69 -25.99 14.99
C PHE A 30 -22.46 -26.78 13.93
N TYR A 31 -23.10 -27.89 14.30
CA TYR A 31 -23.89 -28.71 13.38
C TYR A 31 -25.10 -27.98 12.78
N ARG A 32 -25.71 -27.06 13.51
CA ARG A 32 -26.81 -26.23 12.96
C ARG A 32 -26.36 -25.21 11.95
N LEU A 33 -25.14 -24.68 12.08
CA LEU A 33 -24.56 -23.72 11.17
C LEU A 33 -23.86 -24.35 9.93
N GLN A 34 -23.54 -25.65 10.02
CA GLN A 34 -22.83 -26.42 9.00
C GLN A 34 -23.75 -26.85 7.84
N GLY A 35 -24.45 -25.89 7.20
CA GLY A 35 -25.28 -26.18 6.02
C GLY A 35 -24.44 -26.30 4.75
N ALA A 36 -23.89 -25.18 4.28
CA ALA A 36 -22.95 -25.11 3.17
C ALA A 36 -21.67 -24.41 3.63
N ARG A 37 -20.52 -25.06 3.49
CA ARG A 37 -19.22 -24.51 3.87
C ARG A 37 -18.44 -24.09 2.65
N ILE A 38 -17.99 -22.84 2.66
CA ILE A 38 -17.10 -22.28 1.62
C ILE A 38 -15.80 -21.87 2.31
N SER A 39 -14.70 -22.48 1.89
CA SER A 39 -13.37 -22.06 2.34
C SER A 39 -12.80 -21.03 1.37
N LEU A 40 -12.45 -19.85 1.89
CA LEU A 40 -11.79 -18.81 1.11
C LEU A 40 -10.28 -18.96 1.25
N PRO A 41 -9.53 -19.20 0.15
CA PRO A 41 -8.09 -19.30 0.21
C PRO A 41 -7.47 -17.94 0.56
N ALA A 42 -6.32 -17.95 1.23
CA ALA A 42 -5.51 -16.76 1.42
C ALA A 42 -5.03 -16.21 0.06
N LEU A 43 -4.80 -14.90 -0.02
CA LEU A 43 -4.44 -14.23 -1.28
C LEU A 43 -3.17 -14.83 -1.92
N ARG A 44 -2.18 -15.19 -1.12
CA ARG A 44 -0.93 -15.85 -1.57
C ARG A 44 -1.14 -17.21 -2.26
N HIS A 45 -2.30 -17.84 -2.06
CA HIS A 45 -2.65 -19.14 -2.66
C HIS A 45 -3.64 -19.01 -3.81
N ARG A 46 -3.83 -17.79 -4.33
CA ARG A 46 -4.75 -17.51 -5.44
C ARG A 46 -3.96 -17.22 -6.71
N ASP A 47 -4.45 -17.73 -7.83
CA ASP A 47 -3.83 -17.57 -9.16
C ASP A 47 -4.38 -16.34 -9.90
N ASP A 48 -5.41 -15.68 -9.36
CA ASP A 48 -6.11 -14.57 -9.99
C ASP A 48 -5.70 -13.18 -9.44
N LEU A 49 -4.50 -13.05 -8.89
CA LEU A 49 -4.00 -11.80 -8.31
C LEU A 49 -4.04 -10.64 -9.32
N ASP A 50 -3.64 -10.88 -10.57
CA ASP A 50 -3.66 -9.87 -11.62
C ASP A 50 -5.08 -9.37 -11.92
N TRP A 51 -6.05 -10.28 -11.94
CA TRP A 51 -7.46 -9.92 -12.12
C TRP A 51 -7.96 -9.07 -10.95
N LEU A 52 -7.60 -9.42 -9.71
CA LEU A 52 -7.95 -8.66 -8.52
C LEU A 52 -7.35 -7.26 -8.56
N ILE A 53 -6.07 -7.15 -8.91
CA ILE A 53 -5.38 -5.86 -9.07
C ILE A 53 -6.10 -5.02 -10.13
N ALA A 54 -6.35 -5.57 -11.32
CA ALA A 54 -7.05 -4.86 -12.37
C ALA A 54 -8.45 -4.40 -11.95
N LYS A 55 -9.19 -5.25 -11.23
CA LYS A 55 -10.51 -4.93 -10.70
C LYS A 55 -10.48 -3.81 -9.64
N LEU A 56 -9.48 -3.82 -8.76
CA LEU A 56 -9.31 -2.81 -7.72
C LEU A 56 -8.84 -1.47 -8.29
N LEU A 57 -7.94 -1.48 -9.26
CA LEU A 57 -7.46 -0.28 -9.94
C LEU A 57 -8.53 0.32 -10.87
N GLY A 58 -9.29 -0.53 -11.56
CA GLY A 58 -10.20 -0.08 -12.62
C GLY A 58 -9.45 0.70 -13.69
N ASN A 59 -9.97 1.89 -14.04
CA ASN A 59 -9.35 2.81 -15.01
C ASN A 59 -8.54 3.94 -14.34
N ARG A 60 -8.25 3.83 -13.02
CA ARG A 60 -7.62 4.92 -12.25
C ARG A 60 -6.12 5.05 -12.48
N ALA A 61 -5.44 3.94 -12.75
CA ALA A 61 -4.00 3.89 -12.98
C ALA A 61 -3.60 2.58 -13.65
N SER A 62 -2.40 2.55 -14.25
CA SER A 62 -1.75 1.34 -14.75
C SER A 62 -0.55 0.98 -13.87
N LEU A 63 -0.02 -0.24 -14.02
CA LEU A 63 1.16 -0.71 -13.30
C LEU A 63 2.32 -0.92 -14.26
N THR A 64 3.51 -0.46 -13.88
CA THR A 64 4.74 -0.92 -14.54
C THR A 64 4.97 -2.41 -14.29
N VAL A 65 5.74 -3.06 -15.16
CA VAL A 65 6.12 -4.47 -14.99
C VAL A 65 6.82 -4.71 -13.65
N ALA A 66 7.71 -3.81 -13.26
CA ALA A 66 8.44 -3.89 -11.99
C ALA A 66 7.51 -3.79 -10.76
N ALA A 67 6.55 -2.87 -10.79
CA ALA A 67 5.56 -2.73 -9.71
C ALA A 67 4.68 -3.99 -9.60
N ARG A 68 4.23 -4.54 -10.74
CA ARG A 68 3.48 -5.79 -10.78
C ARG A 68 4.26 -6.96 -10.18
N GLN A 69 5.53 -7.12 -10.55
CA GLN A 69 6.40 -8.16 -9.99
C GLN A 69 6.53 -8.03 -8.47
N ARG A 70 6.65 -6.82 -7.95
CA ARG A 70 6.71 -6.55 -6.51
C ARG A 70 5.44 -6.98 -5.78
N LEU A 71 4.27 -6.68 -6.35
CA LEU A 71 2.98 -7.14 -5.82
C LEU A 71 2.85 -8.67 -5.79
N HIS A 72 3.41 -9.38 -6.79
CA HIS A 72 3.42 -10.84 -6.84
C HIS A 72 4.40 -11.48 -5.83
N GLN A 73 5.46 -10.79 -5.44
CA GLN A 73 6.45 -11.29 -4.48
C GLN A 73 6.01 -11.16 -3.02
N HIS A 74 4.97 -10.39 -2.75
CA HIS A 74 4.50 -10.14 -1.39
C HIS A 74 3.52 -11.23 -0.92
N GLU A 75 3.65 -11.64 0.35
CA GLU A 75 2.86 -12.73 0.97
C GLU A 75 1.42 -12.36 1.32
N TRP A 76 1.09 -11.09 1.35
CA TRP A 76 -0.23 -10.55 1.65
C TRP A 76 -0.86 -11.08 2.95
N PRO A 77 -0.21 -10.93 4.12
CA PRO A 77 -0.76 -11.39 5.40
C PRO A 77 -2.13 -10.77 5.71
N GLY A 78 -2.35 -9.51 5.31
CA GLY A 78 -3.63 -8.82 5.41
C GLY A 78 -4.61 -9.09 4.27
N ASN A 79 -4.24 -10.02 3.34
CA ASN A 79 -5.07 -10.45 2.22
C ASN A 79 -5.60 -9.28 1.37
N LEU A 80 -6.85 -9.35 0.92
CA LEU A 80 -7.49 -8.34 0.06
C LEU A 80 -7.54 -6.93 0.70
N ARG A 81 -7.61 -6.85 2.02
CA ARG A 81 -7.65 -5.55 2.71
C ARG A 81 -6.29 -4.85 2.58
N GLU A 82 -5.21 -5.57 2.76
CA GLU A 82 -3.85 -5.06 2.58
C GLU A 82 -3.60 -4.68 1.12
N LEU A 83 -3.94 -5.56 0.18
CA LEU A 83 -3.82 -5.27 -1.25
C LEU A 83 -4.61 -4.02 -1.66
N SER A 84 -5.87 -3.91 -1.22
CA SER A 84 -6.70 -2.73 -1.51
C SER A 84 -6.08 -1.45 -0.98
N ASN A 85 -5.63 -1.45 0.27
CA ASN A 85 -4.98 -0.29 0.88
C ASN A 85 -3.67 0.08 0.16
N ALA A 86 -2.87 -0.91 -0.22
CA ALA A 86 -1.63 -0.69 -0.95
C ALA A 86 -1.86 -0.08 -2.34
N LEU A 87 -2.88 -0.54 -3.06
CA LEU A 87 -3.24 0.00 -4.38
C LEU A 87 -3.87 1.40 -4.27
N GLU A 88 -4.72 1.66 -3.27
CA GLU A 88 -5.25 3.01 -3.01
C GLU A 88 -4.12 4.00 -2.71
N TYR A 89 -3.17 3.60 -1.88
CA TYR A 89 -1.96 4.39 -1.61
C TYR A 89 -1.18 4.66 -2.90
N ALA A 90 -0.93 3.62 -3.70
CA ALA A 90 -0.17 3.73 -4.93
C ALA A 90 -0.84 4.64 -5.97
N VAL A 91 -2.17 4.56 -6.12
CA VAL A 91 -2.95 5.48 -6.97
C VAL A 91 -2.81 6.93 -6.52
N ALA A 92 -2.88 7.17 -5.19
CA ALA A 92 -2.70 8.51 -4.64
C ALA A 92 -1.27 9.05 -4.86
N MET A 93 -0.26 8.15 -4.85
CA MET A 93 1.13 8.53 -5.04
C MET A 93 1.50 8.75 -6.52
N SER A 94 0.86 8.02 -7.46
CA SER A 94 1.12 8.12 -8.90
C SER A 94 0.41 9.28 -9.59
N ASP A 95 -0.41 10.08 -8.87
CA ASP A 95 -1.26 11.14 -9.42
C ASP A 95 -2.19 10.65 -10.57
N GLY A 96 -2.65 9.40 -10.50
CA GLY A 96 -3.51 8.78 -11.49
C GLY A 96 -2.78 8.34 -12.78
N GLY A 97 -1.45 8.34 -12.76
CA GLY A 97 -0.60 7.89 -13.87
C GLY A 97 -0.21 6.41 -13.76
N GLU A 98 0.94 6.06 -14.30
CA GLU A 98 1.50 4.73 -14.20
C GLU A 98 2.18 4.52 -12.84
N ILE A 99 1.71 3.52 -12.08
CA ILE A 99 2.26 3.15 -10.76
C ILE A 99 3.61 2.45 -10.95
N THR A 100 4.63 3.01 -10.35
CA THR A 100 5.99 2.45 -10.30
C THR A 100 6.25 1.79 -8.94
N VAL A 101 7.38 1.09 -8.79
CA VAL A 101 7.78 0.48 -7.49
C VAL A 101 7.87 1.55 -6.39
N GLN A 102 8.25 2.78 -6.73
CA GLN A 102 8.41 3.86 -5.76
C GLN A 102 7.09 4.44 -5.26
N ASP A 103 5.99 4.17 -5.96
CA ASP A 103 4.65 4.59 -5.57
C ASP A 103 3.98 3.57 -4.64
N LEU A 104 4.59 2.38 -4.47
CA LEU A 104 4.12 1.36 -3.55
C LEU A 104 4.50 1.71 -2.10
N PRO A 105 3.74 1.22 -1.09
CA PRO A 105 4.10 1.35 0.31
C PRO A 105 5.49 0.75 0.61
N GLU A 106 6.20 1.32 1.58
CA GLU A 106 7.53 0.84 2.01
C GLU A 106 7.52 -0.63 2.46
N THR A 107 6.41 -1.10 3.02
CA THR A 107 6.22 -2.51 3.39
C THR A 107 6.34 -3.48 2.22
N LEU A 108 6.08 -3.01 1.00
CA LEU A 108 6.20 -3.78 -0.23
C LEU A 108 7.55 -3.58 -0.92
N THR A 109 8.18 -2.42 -0.73
CA THR A 109 9.45 -2.10 -1.41
C THR A 109 10.66 -2.62 -0.65
N GLY A 110 10.52 -2.96 0.65
CA GLY A 110 11.64 -3.23 1.55
C GLY A 110 12.42 -1.94 1.85
N PRO A 111 13.48 -2.00 2.69
CA PRO A 111 14.36 -0.86 2.83
C PRO A 111 14.90 -0.53 1.45
N ALA A 112 14.70 0.72 1.02
CA ALA A 112 15.21 1.20 -0.26
C ALA A 112 16.71 0.88 -0.32
N GLU A 113 17.13 -0.04 -1.19
CA GLU A 113 18.54 -0.09 -1.54
C GLU A 113 18.92 1.29 -2.01
N PRO A 114 20.00 1.90 -1.47
CA PRO A 114 20.41 3.20 -1.93
C PRO A 114 20.66 3.08 -3.44
N ALA A 115 19.81 3.74 -4.21
CA ALA A 115 19.97 3.80 -5.65
C ALA A 115 21.41 4.20 -5.92
N SER A 116 22.17 3.29 -6.53
CA SER A 116 23.53 3.57 -7.00
C SER A 116 23.44 4.79 -7.90
N PHE A 117 23.91 5.92 -7.38
CA PHE A 117 23.96 7.18 -8.10
C PHE A 117 24.92 7.03 -9.28
N GLN A 118 24.38 6.66 -10.42
CA GLN A 118 25.05 7.00 -11.68
C GLN A 118 24.84 8.50 -11.90
N THR A 119 25.95 9.19 -12.17
CA THR A 119 26.18 10.65 -12.15
C THR A 119 25.49 11.41 -13.31
N ASP A 120 24.33 10.95 -13.78
CA ASP A 120 23.50 11.71 -14.70
C ASP A 120 22.25 12.19 -13.95
N ILE A 121 22.31 13.43 -13.47
CA ILE A 121 21.15 14.10 -12.88
C ILE A 121 20.11 14.24 -13.98
N PRO A 122 18.94 13.56 -13.90
CA PRO A 122 17.90 13.71 -14.91
C PRO A 122 17.54 15.19 -15.06
N PRO A 123 17.27 15.69 -16.27
CA PRO A 123 16.93 17.09 -16.48
C PRO A 123 15.77 17.58 -15.59
N GLU A 124 14.84 16.70 -15.26
CA GLU A 124 13.74 16.98 -14.31
C GLU A 124 14.22 17.22 -12.87
N ALA A 125 15.23 16.47 -12.41
CA ALA A 125 15.78 16.64 -11.07
C ALA A 125 16.57 17.95 -10.97
N ALA A 126 17.28 18.32 -12.03
CA ALA A 126 17.97 19.61 -12.13
C ALA A 126 16.98 20.79 -12.06
N LEU A 127 15.87 20.70 -12.81
CA LEU A 127 14.81 21.71 -12.82
C LEU A 127 14.15 21.82 -11.43
N LEU A 128 13.85 20.69 -10.81
CA LEU A 128 13.26 20.66 -9.47
C LEU A 128 14.19 21.30 -8.42
N LEU A 129 15.47 20.96 -8.46
CA LEU A 129 16.47 21.52 -7.55
C LEU A 129 16.63 23.03 -7.75
N GLN A 130 16.62 23.49 -9.00
CA GLN A 130 16.66 24.90 -9.34
C GLN A 130 15.43 25.64 -8.80
N SER A 131 14.24 25.09 -8.98
CA SER A 131 12.99 25.67 -8.49
C SER A 131 12.96 25.75 -6.95
N LEU A 132 13.45 24.70 -6.25
CA LEU A 132 13.58 24.69 -4.80
C LEU A 132 14.55 25.75 -4.28
N ARG A 133 15.71 25.91 -4.94
CA ARG A 133 16.70 26.93 -4.60
C ARG A 133 16.17 28.35 -4.85
N ALA A 134 15.50 28.57 -5.99
CA ALA A 134 14.90 29.86 -6.32
C ALA A 134 13.81 30.28 -5.33
N ALA A 135 13.00 29.32 -4.87
CA ALA A 135 11.95 29.52 -3.87
C ALA A 135 12.48 29.47 -2.41
N ARG A 136 13.81 29.46 -2.19
CA ARG A 136 14.42 29.35 -0.86
C ARG A 136 13.85 28.18 -0.05
N TRP A 137 13.68 27.01 -0.69
CA TRP A 137 13.13 25.79 -0.09
C TRP A 137 11.68 25.92 0.42
N ASN A 138 10.93 26.88 -0.10
CA ASN A 138 9.52 26.98 0.18
C ASN A 138 8.73 25.96 -0.65
N HIS A 139 8.52 24.76 -0.08
CA HIS A 139 7.87 23.63 -0.74
C HIS A 139 6.46 23.97 -1.23
N SER A 140 5.72 24.82 -0.49
CA SER A 140 4.36 25.22 -0.88
C SER A 140 4.35 26.10 -2.13
N ALA A 141 5.33 26.98 -2.25
CA ALA A 141 5.50 27.87 -3.39
C ALA A 141 5.89 27.05 -4.64
N VAL A 142 6.85 26.14 -4.48
CA VAL A 142 7.32 25.28 -5.59
C VAL A 142 6.22 24.35 -6.08
N ALA A 143 5.48 23.69 -5.19
CA ALA A 143 4.38 22.84 -5.55
C ALA A 143 3.31 23.58 -6.36
N ARG A 144 2.96 24.80 -5.94
CA ARG A 144 2.01 25.67 -6.66
C ARG A 144 2.56 26.10 -8.02
N GLN A 145 3.84 26.48 -8.10
CA GLN A 145 4.49 26.89 -9.34
C GLN A 145 4.56 25.76 -10.36
N MET A 146 4.76 24.53 -9.88
CA MET A 146 4.85 23.34 -10.74
C MET A 146 3.47 22.69 -11.01
N GLY A 147 2.37 23.23 -10.45
CA GLY A 147 1.03 22.69 -10.62
C GLY A 147 0.81 21.30 -9.99
N ILE A 148 1.62 20.94 -8.98
CA ILE A 148 1.58 19.63 -8.32
C ILE A 148 1.20 19.76 -6.83
N SER A 149 0.77 18.63 -6.23
CA SER A 149 0.52 18.59 -4.80
C SER A 149 1.83 18.66 -4.00
N ARG A 150 1.77 19.14 -2.74
CA ARG A 150 2.95 19.13 -1.85
C ARG A 150 3.49 17.72 -1.63
N MET A 151 2.60 16.72 -1.58
CA MET A 151 2.98 15.32 -1.44
C MET A 151 3.77 14.82 -2.66
N THR A 152 3.30 15.17 -3.86
CA THR A 152 4.01 14.84 -5.12
C THR A 152 5.38 15.51 -5.17
N LEU A 153 5.51 16.75 -4.68
CA LEU A 153 6.78 17.44 -4.57
C LEU A 153 7.75 16.70 -3.65
N TYR A 154 7.31 16.34 -2.43
CA TYR A 154 8.15 15.58 -1.47
C TYR A 154 8.61 14.25 -2.05
N ARG A 155 7.72 13.51 -2.73
CA ARG A 155 8.06 12.27 -3.39
C ARG A 155 9.13 12.45 -4.47
N ARG A 156 8.99 13.48 -5.32
CA ARG A 156 10.02 13.81 -6.35
C ARG A 156 11.34 14.20 -5.71
N MET A 157 11.34 14.96 -4.62
CA MET A 157 12.53 15.26 -3.86
C MET A 157 13.20 13.99 -3.32
N GLN A 158 12.43 13.10 -2.75
CA GLN A 158 12.92 11.82 -2.23
C GLN A 158 13.46 10.92 -3.36
N ARG A 159 12.73 10.82 -4.49
CA ARG A 159 13.16 10.09 -5.69
C ARG A 159 14.53 10.54 -6.20
N TYR A 160 14.81 11.83 -6.17
CA TYR A 160 16.04 12.41 -6.67
C TYR A 160 17.09 12.66 -5.58
N GLY A 161 16.87 12.19 -4.36
CA GLY A 161 17.77 12.38 -3.23
C GLY A 161 17.95 13.86 -2.82
N ILE A 162 16.99 14.73 -3.15
CA ILE A 162 17.05 16.15 -2.85
C ILE A 162 16.59 16.38 -1.41
N GLN A 163 17.53 16.75 -0.54
CA GLN A 163 17.25 17.09 0.86
C GLN A 163 17.29 18.60 1.07
N SER A 164 16.37 19.09 1.92
CA SER A 164 16.37 20.49 2.34
C SER A 164 17.57 20.75 3.27
N PRO A 165 18.33 21.82 3.07
CA PRO A 165 19.47 22.15 3.94
C PRO A 165 19.08 22.43 5.39
N ASN A 166 17.78 22.56 5.67
CA ASN A 166 17.26 22.86 7.02
C ASN A 166 16.79 21.61 7.81
N THR A 167 17.02 20.40 7.30
CA THR A 167 16.76 19.15 8.03
C THR A 167 18.08 18.66 8.66
N ALA A 168 18.69 19.48 9.52
CA ALA A 168 19.64 18.96 10.49
C ALA A 168 18.88 18.12 11.51
N PRO A 169 19.33 16.89 11.86
CA PRO A 169 18.74 16.17 12.97
C PRO A 169 18.88 16.99 14.23
N ASP A 170 17.77 17.21 14.90
CA ASP A 170 17.71 17.81 16.24
C ASP A 170 18.62 16.98 17.17
N ARG A 171 19.83 17.46 17.40
CA ARG A 171 20.68 16.94 18.47
C ARG A 171 20.07 17.40 19.76
N GLY A 172 19.44 16.46 20.47
CA GLY A 172 18.87 16.62 21.77
C GLY A 172 19.78 17.47 22.67
N ALA A 173 19.18 18.43 23.30
CA ALA A 173 19.74 19.11 24.46
C ALA A 173 19.84 18.09 25.60
N GLU A 174 21.01 17.51 25.77
CA GLU A 174 21.50 17.08 27.07
C GLU A 174 22.17 18.32 27.70
N GLY A 175 21.79 18.63 28.89
CA GLY A 175 22.59 19.55 29.72
C GLY A 175 21.80 20.35 30.71
N GLU A 176 21.91 19.89 31.93
CA GLU A 176 21.83 20.48 33.26
C GLU A 176 20.50 20.49 33.98
#